data_9ace13d73e9024673911a9478b70d9b8
#
_entry.id   9ace13d73e9024673911a9478b70d9b8
#
_cell.length_a   1.000
_cell.length_b   1.000
_cell.length_c   1.000
_cell.angle_alpha   90.00
_cell.angle_beta   90.00
_cell.angle_gamma   90.00
#
_symmetry.space_group_name_H-M   'P 1'
#
loop_
_entity.id
_entity.type
_entity.pdbx_description
1 polymer ?
#
loop_
_entity_poly.entity_id
_entity_poly.type
_entity_poly.pdbx_seq_one_letter_code
_entity_poly.pdbx_strand_id
1 'polypeptide(L)'
;MSMFADIPVGVGEVYSGERIRWQDTYVEFGGLRVQYKFELVKVRKMDEVVDGKITIIGPDIKDLEPQKSYSLGIFIEVAGSQVEEELEGVIERRIHEYTNYIEGMMHLNQRYDIWIRLSKKSFEKGLNSFHIIGKIYQRLFKSELPIIEKIQITFITDPEKVKEMYDYALKEYEKRDARARGLKDEEVDAFYGCTLCQSFAPTHVCVITPQRYSNCGAISWFDARASARIDPKGPVFRIEKGECIDPVKGEYTGVNDVVKMKSGGEIQRVWLYTAFGYPHTSCGCFEGIAFYIPEVDGFGIVHRGFAELTPIGVPFSKLADSTAGGRQVDGFHGISIEYMRSPKFLQADGGWERVVWVPSAVLERVKDFIPKHLVDKIATEKDAKTVEELKNFLVAKGHPIVKRWEEKAKAEAAAKPVEEKALPAVAAPEAAAEMAVPVSVGVVGGFRIILKNAKIRAERVKIVREKGK
;
A
#
# COMPACT_ATOMS: atom_id res chain seq x y z
N MET A 1 3.03 20.81 -32.57
CA MET A 1 3.11 21.59 -31.33
C MET A 1 2.88 20.62 -30.17
N SER A 2 3.60 20.82 -29.04
CA SER A 2 3.34 20.00 -27.85
C SER A 2 1.88 20.16 -27.39
N MET A 3 1.24 19.08 -26.99
CA MET A 3 -0.14 19.06 -26.45
C MET A 3 -0.33 20.05 -25.27
N PHE A 4 0.75 20.43 -24.60
CA PHE A 4 0.76 21.30 -23.44
C PHE A 4 1.48 22.64 -23.64
N ALA A 5 1.60 23.13 -24.90
CA ALA A 5 2.31 24.37 -25.22
C ALA A 5 1.74 25.64 -24.55
N ASP A 6 0.44 25.61 -24.19
CA ASP A 6 -0.28 26.70 -23.49
C ASP A 6 -0.31 26.53 -21.96
N ILE A 7 0.35 25.50 -21.42
CA ILE A 7 0.44 25.23 -19.99
C ILE A 7 1.74 25.86 -19.45
N PRO A 8 1.69 26.59 -18.29
CA PRO A 8 2.85 27.35 -17.81
C PRO A 8 3.95 26.51 -17.17
N VAL A 9 3.73 25.21 -16.99
CA VAL A 9 4.64 24.24 -16.36
C VAL A 9 4.81 23.02 -17.24
N GLY A 10 5.87 22.23 -17.00
CA GLY A 10 6.07 20.96 -17.69
C GLY A 10 5.00 19.94 -17.31
N VAL A 11 4.64 19.07 -18.27
CA VAL A 11 3.71 17.95 -18.06
C VAL A 11 4.29 16.69 -18.71
N GLY A 12 4.45 15.60 -17.93
CA GLY A 12 4.95 14.31 -18.38
C GLY A 12 5.41 13.42 -17.23
N GLU A 13 5.68 12.16 -17.53
CA GLU A 13 6.10 11.14 -16.56
C GLU A 13 7.40 11.52 -15.80
N VAL A 14 8.24 12.35 -16.37
CA VAL A 14 9.51 12.80 -15.79
C VAL A 14 9.33 13.47 -14.42
N TYR A 15 8.16 14.00 -14.14
CA TYR A 15 7.83 14.63 -12.86
C TYR A 15 7.22 13.65 -11.84
N SER A 16 6.89 12.45 -12.26
CA SER A 16 6.34 11.44 -11.36
C SER A 16 7.33 11.08 -10.26
N GLY A 17 6.87 11.19 -9.01
CA GLY A 17 7.72 10.92 -7.84
C GLY A 17 8.44 12.15 -7.27
N GLU A 18 8.22 13.35 -7.78
CA GLU A 18 8.69 14.59 -7.15
C GLU A 18 8.25 14.65 -5.69
N ARG A 19 9.17 15.06 -4.79
CA ARG A 19 8.90 15.18 -3.36
C ARG A 19 8.90 16.64 -2.95
N ILE A 20 7.69 17.21 -2.82
CA ILE A 20 7.52 18.60 -2.38
C ILE A 20 7.49 18.62 -0.86
N ARG A 21 8.50 19.22 -0.23
CA ARG A 21 8.57 19.41 1.22
C ARG A 21 7.68 20.56 1.66
N TRP A 22 7.31 20.60 2.94
CA TRP A 22 6.43 21.63 3.47
C TRP A 22 6.92 23.06 3.21
N GLN A 23 8.21 23.31 3.40
CA GLN A 23 8.81 24.63 3.15
C GLN A 23 8.72 25.10 1.69
N ASP A 24 8.64 24.15 0.73
CA ASP A 24 8.57 24.43 -0.71
C ASP A 24 7.12 24.45 -1.22
N THR A 25 6.15 24.16 -0.33
CA THR A 25 4.73 24.09 -0.65
C THR A 25 4.11 25.48 -0.69
N TYR A 26 3.39 25.79 -1.76
CA TYR A 26 2.48 26.93 -1.80
C TYR A 26 1.22 26.60 -1.02
N VAL A 27 0.46 25.59 -1.44
CA VAL A 27 -0.73 25.08 -0.74
C VAL A 27 -0.72 23.56 -0.69
N GLU A 28 -1.39 23.00 0.32
CA GLU A 28 -1.65 21.60 0.49
C GLU A 28 -3.16 21.35 0.44
N PHE A 29 -3.59 20.30 -0.25
CA PHE A 29 -4.97 19.85 -0.28
C PHE A 29 -5.06 18.44 0.33
N GLY A 30 -6.04 18.25 1.21
CA GLY A 30 -6.19 16.97 1.92
C GLY A 30 -5.07 16.72 2.92
N GLY A 31 -4.57 15.47 2.95
CA GLY A 31 -3.58 15.03 3.93
C GLY A 31 -4.13 14.90 5.35
N LEU A 32 -3.24 14.75 6.34
CA LEU A 32 -3.62 14.50 7.74
C LEU A 32 -4.30 15.68 8.45
N ARG A 33 -4.08 16.90 7.96
CA ARG A 33 -4.59 18.13 8.58
C ARG A 33 -6.02 18.46 8.19
N VAL A 34 -6.57 17.74 7.21
CA VAL A 34 -7.89 18.01 6.64
C VAL A 34 -8.76 16.77 6.76
N GLN A 35 -9.95 16.93 7.32
CA GLN A 35 -10.88 15.83 7.53
C GLN A 35 -11.56 15.38 6.24
N TYR A 36 -12.13 16.31 5.47
CA TYR A 36 -12.90 16.00 4.27
C TYR A 36 -12.10 16.32 3.01
N LYS A 37 -11.87 15.30 2.22
CA LYS A 37 -11.17 15.33 0.94
C LYS A 37 -11.53 14.07 0.17
N PHE A 38 -11.65 14.17 -1.16
CA PHE A 38 -11.93 12.99 -1.99
C PHE A 38 -11.56 13.23 -3.45
N GLU A 39 -11.39 12.16 -4.19
CA GLU A 39 -11.42 12.12 -5.65
C GLU A 39 -12.39 11.03 -6.08
N LEU A 40 -13.29 11.33 -6.99
CA LEU A 40 -14.33 10.41 -7.46
C LEU A 40 -14.50 10.53 -8.96
N VAL A 41 -14.52 9.39 -9.63
CA VAL A 41 -14.90 9.29 -11.04
C VAL A 41 -16.26 8.61 -11.15
N LYS A 42 -17.12 9.16 -12.00
CA LYS A 42 -18.42 8.55 -12.38
C LYS A 42 -18.54 8.43 -13.89
N VAL A 43 -18.95 7.26 -14.34
CA VAL A 43 -19.41 7.04 -15.71
C VAL A 43 -20.85 7.53 -15.82
N ARG A 44 -21.12 8.29 -16.86
CA ARG A 44 -22.42 8.89 -17.17
C ARG A 44 -22.85 8.57 -18.60
N LYS A 45 -24.10 8.86 -18.91
CA LYS A 45 -24.58 8.84 -20.29
C LYS A 45 -23.99 10.00 -21.08
N MET A 46 -23.94 9.85 -22.39
CA MET A 46 -23.35 10.84 -23.30
C MET A 46 -24.04 12.22 -23.24
N ASP A 47 -25.32 12.26 -22.94
CA ASP A 47 -26.11 13.50 -22.82
C ASP A 47 -25.99 14.18 -21.45
N GLU A 48 -25.48 13.46 -20.43
CA GLU A 48 -25.28 13.98 -19.09
C GLU A 48 -23.90 14.67 -18.91
N VAL A 49 -22.95 14.49 -19.84
CA VAL A 49 -21.60 15.06 -19.75
C VAL A 49 -21.41 16.18 -20.76
N VAL A 50 -21.07 17.36 -20.28
CA VAL A 50 -20.66 18.51 -21.08
C VAL A 50 -19.16 18.45 -21.32
N ASP A 51 -18.75 18.05 -22.51
CA ASP A 51 -17.34 17.88 -22.84
C ASP A 51 -16.53 19.16 -22.66
N GLY A 52 -15.38 19.05 -22.02
CA GLY A 52 -14.47 20.17 -21.76
C GLY A 52 -14.87 21.09 -20.62
N LYS A 53 -16.03 20.86 -19.97
CA LYS A 53 -16.46 21.72 -18.85
C LYS A 53 -15.57 21.53 -17.62
N ILE A 54 -15.09 22.63 -17.07
CA ILE A 54 -14.38 22.70 -15.79
C ILE A 54 -15.14 23.65 -14.86
N THR A 55 -15.51 23.14 -13.70
CA THR A 55 -16.24 23.90 -12.67
C THR A 55 -15.39 24.00 -11.41
N ILE A 56 -15.35 25.17 -10.78
CA ILE A 56 -14.71 25.41 -9.48
C ILE A 56 -15.79 25.86 -8.51
N ILE A 57 -15.95 25.16 -7.40
CA ILE A 57 -16.91 25.48 -6.33
C ILE A 57 -16.11 25.87 -5.10
N GLY A 58 -16.11 27.13 -4.76
CA GLY A 58 -15.30 27.73 -3.70
C GLY A 58 -14.08 28.48 -4.25
N PRO A 59 -13.10 28.84 -3.39
CA PRO A 59 -11.90 29.59 -3.78
C PRO A 59 -11.04 28.82 -4.79
N ASP A 60 -10.50 29.52 -5.81
CA ASP A 60 -9.50 28.97 -6.70
C ASP A 60 -8.10 29.04 -6.06
N ILE A 61 -7.11 28.33 -6.62
CA ILE A 61 -5.73 28.24 -6.06
C ILE A 61 -5.15 29.63 -5.76
N LYS A 62 -5.31 30.57 -6.66
CA LYS A 62 -4.80 31.96 -6.52
C LYS A 62 -5.45 32.75 -5.37
N ASP A 63 -6.61 32.33 -4.91
CA ASP A 63 -7.38 32.99 -3.87
C ASP A 63 -7.10 32.38 -2.47
N LEU A 64 -6.23 31.35 -2.41
CA LEU A 64 -5.87 30.65 -1.18
C LEU A 64 -4.63 31.26 -0.54
N GLU A 65 -4.60 31.24 0.78
CA GLU A 65 -3.42 31.67 1.55
C GLU A 65 -2.29 30.61 1.45
N PRO A 66 -1.04 31.06 1.23
CA PRO A 66 0.08 30.14 1.13
C PRO A 66 0.38 29.40 2.44
N GLN A 67 0.97 28.20 2.30
CA GLN A 67 1.37 27.35 3.43
C GLN A 67 0.22 26.97 4.39
N LYS A 68 -0.99 26.84 3.84
CA LYS A 68 -2.14 26.26 4.54
C LYS A 68 -2.60 24.97 3.85
N SER A 69 -3.37 24.20 4.60
CA SER A 69 -4.01 22.97 4.12
C SER A 69 -5.51 23.19 3.96
N TYR A 70 -6.06 22.74 2.83
CA TYR A 70 -7.45 22.97 2.43
C TYR A 70 -8.17 21.67 2.11
N SER A 71 -9.48 21.66 2.30
CA SER A 71 -10.36 20.63 1.77
C SER A 71 -10.33 20.65 0.24
N LEU A 72 -10.45 19.47 -0.38
CA LEU A 72 -10.58 19.34 -1.83
C LEU A 72 -11.42 18.15 -2.18
N GLY A 73 -12.43 18.37 -3.02
CA GLY A 73 -13.12 17.34 -3.80
C GLY A 73 -12.72 17.45 -5.26
N ILE A 74 -12.30 16.35 -5.86
CA ILE A 74 -12.11 16.22 -7.31
C ILE A 74 -13.20 15.28 -7.82
N PHE A 75 -14.15 15.82 -8.56
CA PHE A 75 -15.24 15.04 -9.13
C PHE A 75 -15.15 15.08 -10.66
N ILE A 76 -14.92 13.92 -11.24
CA ILE A 76 -14.78 13.75 -12.70
C ILE A 76 -15.92 12.89 -13.20
N GLU A 77 -16.62 13.36 -14.23
CA GLU A 77 -17.65 12.63 -14.91
C GLU A 77 -17.22 12.38 -16.36
N VAL A 78 -17.30 11.13 -16.77
CA VAL A 78 -16.85 10.68 -18.09
C VAL A 78 -17.95 9.96 -18.83
N ALA A 79 -17.94 10.07 -20.15
CA ALA A 79 -18.83 9.31 -21.03
C ALA A 79 -18.11 8.89 -22.31
N GLY A 80 -18.53 7.79 -22.88
CA GLY A 80 -18.04 7.25 -24.14
C GLY A 80 -18.76 5.95 -24.46
N SER A 81 -18.81 5.58 -25.73
CA SER A 81 -19.52 4.39 -26.21
C SER A 81 -18.99 3.07 -25.67
N GLN A 82 -17.73 3.05 -25.24
CA GLN A 82 -17.05 1.90 -24.65
C GLN A 82 -16.74 2.07 -23.16
N VAL A 83 -17.18 3.18 -22.54
CA VAL A 83 -16.95 3.45 -21.12
C VAL A 83 -18.08 2.85 -20.31
N GLU A 84 -17.72 2.07 -19.29
CA GLU A 84 -18.67 1.40 -18.39
C GLU A 84 -18.31 1.64 -16.91
N GLU A 85 -19.25 1.46 -16.00
CA GLU A 85 -19.08 1.68 -14.57
C GLU A 85 -17.92 0.86 -13.95
N GLU A 86 -17.62 -0.32 -14.50
CA GLU A 86 -16.50 -1.15 -14.04
C GLU A 86 -15.12 -0.49 -14.29
N LEU A 87 -15.04 0.55 -15.14
CA LEU A 87 -13.81 1.29 -15.39
C LEU A 87 -13.57 2.45 -14.39
N GLU A 88 -14.58 2.82 -13.60
CA GLU A 88 -14.49 3.98 -12.71
C GLU A 88 -13.27 3.94 -11.80
N GLY A 89 -12.96 2.81 -11.19
CA GLY A 89 -11.82 2.66 -10.28
C GLY A 89 -10.47 2.84 -10.98
N VAL A 90 -10.33 2.33 -12.20
CA VAL A 90 -9.08 2.47 -12.99
C VAL A 90 -8.94 3.91 -13.49
N ILE A 91 -9.99 4.53 -13.97
CA ILE A 91 -9.99 5.93 -14.42
C ILE A 91 -9.68 6.84 -13.23
N GLU A 92 -10.28 6.59 -12.05
CA GLU A 92 -10.02 7.33 -10.82
C GLU A 92 -8.56 7.24 -10.39
N ARG A 93 -7.95 6.05 -10.51
CA ARG A 93 -6.53 5.86 -10.20
C ARG A 93 -5.61 6.70 -11.08
N ARG A 94 -6.04 7.07 -12.31
CA ARG A 94 -5.27 7.94 -13.20
C ARG A 94 -5.16 9.38 -12.69
N ILE A 95 -6.09 9.85 -11.86
CA ILE A 95 -5.99 11.20 -11.24
C ILE A 95 -4.67 11.32 -10.46
N HIS A 96 -4.32 10.30 -9.67
CA HIS A 96 -3.06 10.26 -8.94
C HIS A 96 -1.84 10.35 -9.89
N GLU A 97 -1.87 9.59 -10.96
CA GLU A 97 -0.78 9.52 -11.91
C GLU A 97 -0.63 10.85 -12.68
N TYR A 98 -1.74 11.35 -13.21
CA TYR A 98 -1.75 12.59 -14.00
C TYR A 98 -1.42 13.83 -13.17
N THR A 99 -1.81 13.86 -11.89
CA THR A 99 -1.37 14.92 -10.98
C THR A 99 0.15 14.89 -10.80
N ASN A 100 0.73 13.71 -10.64
CA ASN A 100 2.18 13.55 -10.49
C ASN A 100 2.96 13.79 -11.80
N TYR A 101 2.30 13.87 -12.94
CA TYR A 101 2.91 14.29 -14.21
C TYR A 101 3.04 15.81 -14.36
N ILE A 102 2.44 16.58 -13.45
CA ILE A 102 2.50 18.06 -13.50
C ILE A 102 3.72 18.51 -12.70
N GLU A 103 4.62 19.28 -13.33
CA GLU A 103 5.78 19.89 -12.68
C GLU A 103 5.36 20.68 -11.43
N GLY A 104 5.95 20.30 -10.28
CA GLY A 104 5.67 20.94 -9.00
C GLY A 104 4.35 20.57 -8.37
N MET A 105 3.75 19.47 -8.76
CA MET A 105 2.66 18.83 -8.04
C MET A 105 3.08 17.48 -7.48
N MET A 106 2.65 17.18 -6.27
CA MET A 106 2.81 15.89 -5.62
C MET A 106 1.44 15.39 -5.19
N HIS A 107 1.03 14.23 -5.65
CA HIS A 107 -0.18 13.56 -5.22
C HIS A 107 0.18 12.23 -4.56
N LEU A 108 -0.29 12.04 -3.34
CA LEU A 108 -0.19 10.80 -2.59
C LEU A 108 -1.60 10.33 -2.24
N ASN A 109 -1.74 9.01 -2.04
CA ASN A 109 -2.98 8.36 -1.65
C ASN A 109 -4.05 8.44 -2.75
N GLN A 110 -5.26 8.03 -2.40
CA GLN A 110 -6.38 7.96 -3.34
C GLN A 110 -7.71 8.08 -2.63
N ARG A 111 -8.79 8.27 -3.42
CA ARG A 111 -10.16 8.31 -2.92
C ARG A 111 -10.33 9.36 -1.81
N TYR A 112 -10.85 8.95 -0.66
CA TYR A 112 -11.12 9.78 0.53
C TYR A 112 -9.86 10.17 1.32
N ASP A 113 -8.67 9.75 0.90
CA ASP A 113 -7.42 9.95 1.66
C ASP A 113 -6.34 10.70 0.84
N ILE A 114 -6.75 11.42 -0.19
CA ILE A 114 -5.84 12.19 -1.05
C ILE A 114 -5.01 13.20 -0.27
N TRP A 115 -3.77 13.38 -0.72
CA TRP A 115 -2.83 14.35 -0.20
C TRP A 115 -2.04 14.96 -1.36
N ILE A 116 -2.35 16.20 -1.70
CA ILE A 116 -1.79 16.90 -2.84
C ILE A 116 -1.03 18.13 -2.35
N ARG A 117 0.15 18.37 -2.90
CA ARG A 117 0.91 19.60 -2.71
C ARG A 117 1.19 20.26 -4.04
N LEU A 118 1.06 21.58 -4.06
CA LEU A 118 1.52 22.45 -5.13
C LEU A 118 2.73 23.23 -4.65
N SER A 119 3.83 23.23 -5.41
CA SER A 119 5.04 23.95 -5.08
C SER A 119 4.91 25.46 -5.30
N LYS A 120 5.63 26.27 -4.50
CA LYS A 120 5.78 27.73 -4.70
C LYS A 120 6.28 28.04 -6.10
N LYS A 121 7.32 27.34 -6.54
CA LYS A 121 7.94 27.52 -7.86
C LYS A 121 6.95 27.38 -9.01
N SER A 122 6.10 26.35 -8.99
CA SER A 122 5.12 26.16 -10.08
C SER A 122 3.95 27.12 -9.99
N PHE A 123 3.55 27.52 -8.79
CA PHE A 123 2.58 28.60 -8.61
C PHE A 123 3.11 29.91 -9.22
N GLU A 124 4.35 30.30 -8.95
CA GLU A 124 5.01 31.50 -9.50
C GLU A 124 5.17 31.43 -11.04
N LYS A 125 5.32 30.24 -11.60
CA LYS A 125 5.30 30.02 -13.06
C LYS A 125 3.92 30.18 -13.69
N GLY A 126 2.87 30.30 -12.89
CA GLY A 126 1.49 30.48 -13.35
C GLY A 126 0.58 29.28 -13.17
N LEU A 127 1.00 28.18 -12.51
CA LEU A 127 0.09 27.09 -12.11
C LEU A 127 -0.70 27.51 -10.89
N ASN A 128 -1.63 28.42 -11.08
CA ASN A 128 -2.36 29.12 -10.02
C ASN A 128 -3.88 28.98 -10.07
N SER A 129 -4.39 28.07 -10.90
CA SER A 129 -5.83 27.82 -11.05
C SER A 129 -6.13 26.35 -11.29
N PHE A 130 -7.20 25.85 -10.66
CA PHE A 130 -7.75 24.52 -10.97
C PHE A 130 -8.21 24.38 -12.42
N HIS A 131 -8.52 25.51 -13.08
CA HIS A 131 -8.87 25.46 -14.49
C HIS A 131 -7.68 24.95 -15.35
N ILE A 132 -6.46 25.32 -15.00
CA ILE A 132 -5.23 24.84 -15.68
C ILE A 132 -5.05 23.34 -15.44
N ILE A 133 -5.19 22.90 -14.18
CA ILE A 133 -5.09 21.48 -13.80
C ILE A 133 -6.17 20.66 -14.52
N GLY A 134 -7.41 21.19 -14.56
CA GLY A 134 -8.50 20.55 -15.28
C GLY A 134 -8.25 20.37 -16.78
N LYS A 135 -7.67 21.38 -17.45
CA LYS A 135 -7.25 21.26 -18.86
C LYS A 135 -6.19 20.17 -19.05
N ILE A 136 -5.22 20.08 -18.13
CA ILE A 136 -4.19 19.03 -18.19
C ILE A 136 -4.85 17.66 -18.04
N TYR A 137 -5.73 17.46 -17.07
CA TYR A 137 -6.47 16.21 -16.89
C TYR A 137 -7.27 15.82 -18.14
N GLN A 138 -8.05 16.75 -18.68
CA GLN A 138 -8.84 16.48 -19.88
C GLN A 138 -7.99 15.99 -21.04
N ARG A 139 -6.82 16.61 -21.27
CA ARG A 139 -5.90 16.23 -22.34
C ARG A 139 -5.26 14.87 -22.09
N LEU A 140 -4.79 14.62 -20.85
CA LEU A 140 -4.20 13.32 -20.48
C LEU A 140 -5.24 12.20 -20.56
N PHE A 141 -6.44 12.40 -19.99
CA PHE A 141 -7.49 11.40 -20.06
C PHE A 141 -7.88 11.04 -21.48
N LYS A 142 -8.04 12.03 -22.37
CA LYS A 142 -8.40 11.76 -23.76
C LYS A 142 -7.26 11.15 -24.60
N SER A 143 -6.00 11.49 -24.29
CA SER A 143 -4.85 10.93 -25.02
C SER A 143 -4.50 9.51 -24.56
N GLU A 144 -4.54 9.25 -23.24
CA GLU A 144 -4.17 7.97 -22.67
C GLU A 144 -5.33 6.95 -22.68
N LEU A 145 -6.57 7.44 -22.61
CA LEU A 145 -7.79 6.64 -22.60
C LEU A 145 -8.77 7.14 -23.67
N PRO A 146 -8.50 6.90 -24.96
CA PRO A 146 -9.31 7.45 -26.06
C PRO A 146 -10.76 6.98 -26.08
N ILE A 147 -11.13 5.96 -25.30
CA ILE A 147 -12.52 5.56 -25.06
C ILE A 147 -13.35 6.65 -24.35
N ILE A 148 -12.67 7.59 -23.65
CA ILE A 148 -13.34 8.74 -23.01
C ILE A 148 -13.60 9.80 -24.08
N GLU A 149 -14.83 9.82 -24.59
CA GLU A 149 -15.27 10.75 -25.63
C GLU A 149 -15.63 12.11 -25.03
N LYS A 150 -16.23 12.12 -23.83
CA LYS A 150 -16.57 13.34 -23.09
C LYS A 150 -16.07 13.27 -21.65
N ILE A 151 -15.61 14.41 -21.14
CA ILE A 151 -15.14 14.55 -19.75
C ILE A 151 -15.51 15.93 -19.22
N GLN A 152 -16.10 15.97 -18.02
CA GLN A 152 -16.26 17.20 -17.24
C GLN A 152 -15.65 17.02 -15.85
N ILE A 153 -15.13 18.11 -15.30
CA ILE A 153 -14.37 18.10 -14.06
C ILE A 153 -14.90 19.19 -13.13
N THR A 154 -15.15 18.81 -11.90
CA THR A 154 -15.52 19.77 -10.83
C THR A 154 -14.48 19.69 -9.71
N PHE A 155 -13.85 20.81 -9.41
CA PHE A 155 -13.02 21.00 -8.22
C PHE A 155 -13.86 21.70 -7.15
N ILE A 156 -13.84 21.16 -5.94
CA ILE A 156 -14.64 21.67 -4.82
C ILE A 156 -13.67 22.01 -3.70
N THR A 157 -13.57 23.27 -3.35
CA THR A 157 -12.72 23.80 -2.26
C THR A 157 -13.55 24.45 -1.15
N ASP A 158 -14.86 24.64 -1.36
CA ASP A 158 -15.79 25.03 -0.32
C ASP A 158 -15.94 23.90 0.70
N PRO A 159 -15.58 24.09 1.99
CA PRO A 159 -15.55 23.01 2.98
C PRO A 159 -16.88 22.30 3.21
N GLU A 160 -18.00 23.03 3.17
CA GLU A 160 -19.33 22.44 3.40
C GLU A 160 -19.75 21.58 2.20
N LYS A 161 -19.43 22.04 0.99
CA LYS A 161 -19.68 21.27 -0.24
C LYS A 161 -18.77 20.04 -0.35
N VAL A 162 -17.50 20.15 0.07
CA VAL A 162 -16.62 18.97 0.14
C VAL A 162 -17.19 17.94 1.11
N LYS A 163 -17.67 18.37 2.29
CA LYS A 163 -18.28 17.48 3.28
C LYS A 163 -19.54 16.79 2.75
N GLU A 164 -20.44 17.54 2.11
CA GLU A 164 -21.66 17.02 1.51
C GLU A 164 -21.34 15.94 0.47
N MET A 165 -20.40 16.21 -0.43
CA MET A 165 -19.99 15.30 -1.50
C MET A 165 -19.13 14.15 -1.00
N TYR A 166 -18.44 14.30 0.12
CA TYR A 166 -17.64 13.24 0.73
C TYR A 166 -18.49 12.03 1.13
N ASP A 167 -19.65 12.26 1.74
CA ASP A 167 -20.57 11.18 2.10
C ASP A 167 -21.13 10.45 0.87
N TYR A 168 -21.38 11.19 -0.21
CA TYR A 168 -21.75 10.61 -1.50
C TYR A 168 -20.60 9.75 -2.06
N ALA A 169 -19.38 10.27 -2.06
CA ALA A 169 -18.21 9.56 -2.55
C ALA A 169 -17.97 8.25 -1.76
N LEU A 170 -18.10 8.27 -0.43
CA LEU A 170 -17.98 7.06 0.40
C LEU A 170 -19.00 5.98 0.03
N LYS A 171 -20.25 6.37 -0.29
CA LYS A 171 -21.28 5.42 -0.74
C LYS A 171 -20.95 4.80 -2.09
N GLU A 172 -20.42 5.60 -3.01
CA GLU A 172 -20.00 5.11 -4.34
C GLU A 172 -18.80 4.17 -4.25
N TYR A 173 -17.82 4.46 -3.38
CA TYR A 173 -16.72 3.52 -3.12
C TYR A 173 -17.23 2.21 -2.54
N GLU A 174 -18.09 2.27 -1.51
CA GLU A 174 -18.65 1.06 -0.89
C GLU A 174 -19.45 0.22 -1.91
N LYS A 175 -20.23 0.87 -2.78
CA LYS A 175 -20.96 0.19 -3.87
C LYS A 175 -20.02 -0.54 -4.82
N ARG A 176 -18.89 0.08 -5.18
CA ARG A 176 -17.87 -0.53 -6.06
C ARG A 176 -17.18 -1.70 -5.36
N ASP A 177 -16.74 -1.49 -4.12
CA ASP A 177 -15.97 -2.46 -3.36
C ASP A 177 -16.81 -3.70 -3.03
N ALA A 178 -18.09 -3.52 -2.74
CA ALA A 178 -19.01 -4.60 -2.44
C ALA A 178 -19.25 -5.57 -3.62
N ARG A 179 -19.01 -5.14 -4.87
CA ARG A 179 -19.24 -5.98 -6.06
C ARG A 179 -18.46 -7.30 -6.03
N ALA A 180 -17.21 -7.26 -5.53
CA ALA A 180 -16.35 -8.45 -5.52
C ALA A 180 -16.54 -9.31 -4.25
N ARG A 181 -17.25 -8.81 -3.23
CA ARG A 181 -17.50 -9.57 -2.00
C ARG A 181 -18.36 -10.79 -2.27
N GLY A 182 -17.93 -11.93 -1.77
CA GLY A 182 -18.62 -13.21 -2.00
C GLY A 182 -18.12 -13.99 -3.22
N LEU A 183 -17.41 -13.36 -4.16
CA LEU A 183 -16.72 -14.06 -5.23
C LEU A 183 -15.39 -14.62 -4.70
N LYS A 184 -15.13 -15.91 -4.98
CA LYS A 184 -13.92 -16.57 -4.50
C LYS A 184 -12.85 -16.64 -5.56
N ASP A 185 -11.60 -16.67 -5.13
CA ASP A 185 -10.44 -16.79 -6.00
C ASP A 185 -10.43 -18.13 -6.78
N GLU A 186 -11.04 -19.15 -6.19
CA GLU A 186 -11.20 -20.47 -6.80
C GLU A 186 -12.25 -20.49 -7.93
N GLU A 187 -13.22 -19.58 -7.89
CA GLU A 187 -14.36 -19.53 -8.82
C GLU A 187 -14.07 -18.77 -10.12
N VAL A 188 -12.93 -18.08 -10.19
CA VAL A 188 -12.51 -17.35 -11.38
C VAL A 188 -11.40 -18.07 -12.13
N ASP A 189 -11.36 -17.92 -13.43
CA ASP A 189 -10.36 -18.53 -14.31
C ASP A 189 -9.07 -17.69 -14.45
N ALA A 190 -9.15 -16.38 -14.11
CA ALA A 190 -8.03 -15.47 -14.20
C ALA A 190 -7.96 -14.50 -13.03
N PHE A 191 -6.76 -14.05 -12.71
CA PHE A 191 -6.48 -12.88 -11.90
C PHE A 191 -6.08 -11.70 -12.78
N TYR A 192 -5.77 -10.56 -12.18
CA TYR A 192 -5.31 -9.38 -12.91
C TYR A 192 -4.07 -8.79 -12.25
N GLY A 193 -3.25 -8.15 -13.06
CA GLY A 193 -2.08 -7.41 -12.61
C GLY A 193 -2.23 -5.93 -12.86
N CYS A 194 -1.55 -5.11 -12.03
CA CYS A 194 -1.48 -3.68 -12.23
C CYS A 194 -0.04 -3.20 -12.01
N THR A 195 0.49 -2.42 -12.96
CA THR A 195 1.84 -1.84 -12.93
C THR A 195 1.85 -0.31 -12.92
N LEU A 196 0.69 0.34 -12.69
CA LEU A 196 0.57 1.81 -12.63
C LEU A 196 1.52 2.50 -11.63
N CYS A 197 2.03 1.77 -10.65
CA CYS A 197 2.94 2.28 -9.64
C CYS A 197 4.43 2.10 -9.99
N GLN A 198 4.77 1.53 -11.15
CA GLN A 198 6.17 1.23 -11.50
C GLN A 198 7.01 2.49 -11.78
N SER A 199 6.39 3.65 -12.01
CA SER A 199 7.11 4.92 -12.12
C SER A 199 7.90 5.28 -10.85
N PHE A 200 7.48 4.82 -9.68
CA PHE A 200 8.16 5.06 -8.39
C PHE A 200 8.48 3.78 -7.58
N ALA A 201 7.96 2.63 -8.00
CA ALA A 201 8.24 1.31 -7.44
C ALA A 201 8.46 0.31 -8.60
N PRO A 202 9.62 0.35 -9.29
CA PRO A 202 9.83 -0.32 -10.59
C PRO A 202 9.60 -1.82 -10.60
N THR A 203 9.82 -2.49 -9.46
CA THR A 203 9.66 -3.95 -9.33
C THR A 203 8.26 -4.36 -8.85
N HIS A 204 7.39 -3.38 -8.54
CA HIS A 204 6.05 -3.66 -8.02
C HIS A 204 5.11 -4.16 -9.12
N VAL A 205 4.52 -5.32 -8.89
CA VAL A 205 3.39 -5.84 -9.66
C VAL A 205 2.26 -6.10 -8.68
N CYS A 206 1.21 -5.30 -8.74
CA CYS A 206 0.04 -5.50 -7.89
C CYS A 206 -0.82 -6.62 -8.47
N VAL A 207 -0.94 -7.74 -7.77
CA VAL A 207 -1.82 -8.85 -8.15
C VAL A 207 -3.19 -8.64 -7.51
N ILE A 208 -4.23 -8.65 -8.31
CA ILE A 208 -5.62 -8.38 -7.92
C ILE A 208 -6.45 -9.63 -8.19
N THR A 209 -7.05 -10.15 -7.13
CA THR A 209 -7.98 -11.28 -7.18
C THR A 209 -9.34 -10.85 -6.62
N PRO A 210 -10.41 -11.64 -6.76
CA PRO A 210 -11.67 -11.34 -6.08
C PRO A 210 -11.51 -11.10 -4.58
N GLN A 211 -10.65 -11.88 -3.91
CA GLN A 211 -10.46 -11.86 -2.47
C GLN A 211 -9.20 -11.09 -2.02
N ARG A 212 -8.40 -10.60 -2.96
CA ARG A 212 -7.27 -9.71 -2.70
C ARG A 212 -7.35 -8.46 -3.56
N TYR A 213 -7.91 -7.43 -3.01
CA TYR A 213 -8.05 -6.11 -3.63
C TYR A 213 -6.67 -5.46 -3.88
N SER A 214 -6.58 -4.51 -4.81
CA SER A 214 -5.35 -3.74 -5.01
C SER A 214 -4.88 -3.08 -3.71
N ASN A 215 -3.57 -2.98 -3.48
CA ASN A 215 -3.02 -2.40 -2.25
C ASN A 215 -3.50 -0.95 -2.01
N CYS A 216 -3.73 -0.20 -3.08
CA CYS A 216 -4.20 1.18 -3.03
C CYS A 216 -5.70 1.34 -2.69
N GLY A 217 -6.46 0.24 -2.71
CA GLY A 217 -7.89 0.28 -2.47
C GLY A 217 -8.74 0.85 -3.62
N ALA A 218 -8.15 1.18 -4.78
CA ALA A 218 -8.88 1.84 -5.87
C ALA A 218 -9.38 0.89 -6.97
N ILE A 219 -8.75 -0.27 -7.13
CA ILE A 219 -9.01 -1.18 -8.25
C ILE A 219 -9.45 -2.54 -7.72
N SER A 220 -10.69 -2.91 -7.98
CA SER A 220 -11.25 -4.25 -7.73
C SER A 220 -10.88 -5.22 -8.85
N TRP A 221 -11.19 -6.50 -8.64
CA TRP A 221 -11.06 -7.52 -9.69
C TRP A 221 -11.94 -7.19 -10.93
N PHE A 222 -13.14 -6.62 -10.72
CA PHE A 222 -14.02 -6.21 -11.80
C PHE A 222 -13.45 -5.02 -12.58
N ASP A 223 -12.94 -4.00 -11.89
CA ASP A 223 -12.28 -2.86 -12.52
C ASP A 223 -11.08 -3.30 -13.36
N ALA A 224 -10.27 -4.20 -12.83
CA ALA A 224 -9.10 -4.73 -13.52
C ALA A 224 -9.51 -5.59 -14.74
N ARG A 225 -10.58 -6.38 -14.62
CA ARG A 225 -11.15 -7.18 -15.72
C ARG A 225 -11.59 -6.29 -16.87
N ALA A 226 -12.37 -5.26 -16.57
CA ALA A 226 -12.86 -4.32 -17.57
C ALA A 226 -11.71 -3.60 -18.27
N SER A 227 -10.73 -3.12 -17.50
CA SER A 227 -9.55 -2.44 -18.05
C SER A 227 -8.73 -3.34 -18.97
N ALA A 228 -8.44 -4.58 -18.55
CA ALA A 228 -7.67 -5.53 -19.36
C ALA A 228 -8.41 -5.96 -20.63
N ARG A 229 -9.76 -5.93 -20.65
CA ARG A 229 -10.56 -6.21 -21.84
C ARG A 229 -10.44 -5.08 -22.85
N ILE A 230 -10.47 -3.84 -22.40
CA ILE A 230 -10.44 -2.66 -23.28
C ILE A 230 -9.02 -2.37 -23.77
N ASP A 231 -8.03 -2.49 -22.89
CA ASP A 231 -6.61 -2.31 -23.23
C ASP A 231 -5.78 -3.52 -22.77
N PRO A 232 -5.75 -4.61 -23.55
CA PRO A 232 -5.03 -5.83 -23.17
C PRO A 232 -3.50 -5.66 -23.04
N LYS A 233 -2.94 -4.58 -23.59
CA LYS A 233 -1.50 -4.26 -23.52
C LYS A 233 -1.20 -3.15 -22.52
N GLY A 234 -2.21 -2.64 -21.86
CA GLY A 234 -2.11 -1.58 -20.88
C GLY A 234 -1.45 -1.99 -19.56
N PRO A 235 -1.32 -1.04 -18.64
CA PRO A 235 -0.71 -1.29 -17.34
C PRO A 235 -1.58 -2.14 -16.40
N VAL A 236 -2.85 -2.37 -16.73
CA VAL A 236 -3.74 -3.32 -16.04
C VAL A 236 -4.02 -4.46 -17.01
N PHE A 237 -3.64 -5.68 -16.66
CA PHE A 237 -3.60 -6.82 -17.58
C PHE A 237 -4.08 -8.11 -16.91
N ARG A 238 -4.51 -9.07 -17.75
CA ARG A 238 -4.95 -10.40 -17.33
C ARG A 238 -3.73 -11.27 -16.93
N ILE A 239 -3.91 -12.04 -15.86
CA ILE A 239 -2.98 -13.08 -15.40
C ILE A 239 -3.70 -14.43 -15.46
N GLU A 240 -3.19 -15.36 -16.28
CA GLU A 240 -3.61 -16.75 -16.20
C GLU A 240 -3.12 -17.34 -14.89
N LYS A 241 -4.00 -17.93 -14.10
CA LYS A 241 -3.66 -18.44 -12.76
C LYS A 241 -2.56 -19.50 -12.80
N GLY A 242 -2.61 -20.37 -13.82
CA GLY A 242 -1.79 -21.56 -13.86
C GLY A 242 -2.18 -22.56 -12.76
N GLU A 243 -1.23 -23.40 -12.37
CA GLU A 243 -1.41 -24.37 -11.29
C GLU A 243 -1.37 -23.67 -9.92
N CYS A 244 -2.29 -24.05 -9.03
CA CYS A 244 -2.26 -23.63 -7.63
C CYS A 244 -1.29 -24.53 -6.86
N ILE A 245 -0.12 -23.97 -6.50
CA ILE A 245 0.94 -24.69 -5.77
C ILE A 245 0.58 -24.79 -4.27
N ASP A 246 0.12 -23.68 -3.70
CA ASP A 246 -0.24 -23.62 -2.27
C ASP A 246 -1.48 -22.71 -2.11
N PRO A 247 -2.67 -23.29 -1.87
CA PRO A 247 -3.91 -22.51 -1.75
C PRO A 247 -3.97 -21.71 -0.45
N VAL A 248 -3.23 -22.10 0.58
CA VAL A 248 -3.22 -21.40 1.87
C VAL A 248 -2.39 -20.13 1.78
N LYS A 249 -1.22 -20.20 1.15
CA LYS A 249 -0.36 -19.02 0.91
C LYS A 249 -0.80 -18.22 -0.31
N GLY A 250 -1.63 -18.80 -1.18
CA GLY A 250 -2.02 -18.17 -2.43
C GLY A 250 -0.89 -18.15 -3.45
N GLU A 251 -0.24 -19.29 -3.68
CA GLU A 251 0.82 -19.43 -4.66
C GLU A 251 0.31 -20.08 -5.94
N TYR A 252 0.54 -19.41 -7.07
CA TYR A 252 0.11 -19.85 -8.40
C TYR A 252 1.27 -19.72 -9.40
N THR A 253 1.45 -20.71 -10.27
CA THR A 253 2.54 -20.71 -11.27
C THR A 253 2.44 -19.51 -12.21
N GLY A 254 1.26 -19.23 -12.77
CA GLY A 254 1.07 -18.13 -13.70
C GLY A 254 1.24 -16.75 -13.05
N VAL A 255 0.92 -16.60 -11.75
CA VAL A 255 1.21 -15.36 -10.98
C VAL A 255 2.72 -15.19 -10.86
N ASN A 256 3.46 -16.23 -10.48
CA ASN A 256 4.91 -16.18 -10.35
C ASN A 256 5.58 -15.80 -11.67
N ASP A 257 5.16 -16.41 -12.78
CA ASP A 257 5.72 -16.13 -14.12
C ASP A 257 5.51 -14.67 -14.53
N VAL A 258 4.29 -14.15 -14.34
CA VAL A 258 3.96 -12.78 -14.72
C VAL A 258 4.67 -11.77 -13.81
N VAL A 259 4.69 -12.00 -12.50
CA VAL A 259 5.38 -11.12 -11.55
C VAL A 259 6.87 -11.09 -11.85
N LYS A 260 7.49 -12.23 -12.14
CA LYS A 260 8.89 -12.32 -12.57
C LYS A 260 9.15 -11.50 -13.83
N MET A 261 8.32 -11.68 -14.85
CA MET A 261 8.46 -10.96 -16.12
C MET A 261 8.30 -9.43 -15.93
N LYS A 262 7.24 -8.99 -15.23
CA LYS A 262 6.88 -7.58 -15.08
C LYS A 262 7.73 -6.83 -14.05
N SER A 263 8.42 -7.53 -13.15
CA SER A 263 9.40 -6.93 -12.22
C SER A 263 10.82 -6.86 -12.79
N GLY A 264 11.02 -7.20 -14.07
CA GLY A 264 12.35 -7.27 -14.67
C GLY A 264 13.21 -8.42 -14.13
N GLY A 265 12.59 -9.47 -13.58
CA GLY A 265 13.29 -10.62 -13.01
C GLY A 265 13.67 -10.48 -11.53
N GLU A 266 13.41 -9.34 -10.91
CA GLU A 266 13.77 -9.08 -9.49
C GLU A 266 12.90 -9.89 -8.52
N ILE A 267 11.61 -10.07 -8.80
CA ILE A 267 10.68 -10.82 -7.98
C ILE A 267 10.40 -12.17 -8.65
N GLN A 268 10.87 -13.25 -8.04
CA GLN A 268 10.78 -14.60 -8.62
C GLN A 268 9.50 -15.34 -8.24
N ARG A 269 8.94 -15.03 -7.07
CA ARG A 269 7.81 -15.74 -6.45
C ARG A 269 7.00 -14.80 -5.59
N VAL A 270 5.70 -15.01 -5.54
CA VAL A 270 4.77 -14.23 -4.68
C VAL A 270 3.76 -15.16 -4.04
N TRP A 271 3.57 -14.99 -2.75
CA TRP A 271 2.47 -15.57 -1.97
C TRP A 271 1.47 -14.47 -1.63
N LEU A 272 0.23 -14.65 -2.03
CA LEU A 272 -0.78 -13.58 -2.00
C LEU A 272 -1.37 -13.33 -0.59
N TYR A 273 -1.35 -14.34 0.30
CA TYR A 273 -2.09 -14.34 1.55
C TYR A 273 -1.21 -14.49 2.80
N THR A 274 0.03 -14.08 2.73
CA THR A 274 0.98 -14.06 3.84
C THR A 274 1.86 -12.83 3.82
N ALA A 275 2.33 -12.42 5.00
CA ALA A 275 3.36 -11.39 5.14
C ALA A 275 4.77 -11.99 5.29
N PHE A 276 4.94 -13.32 5.23
CA PHE A 276 6.22 -14.00 5.41
C PHE A 276 6.70 -14.74 4.16
N GLY A 277 8.01 -14.94 4.08
CA GLY A 277 8.66 -15.70 3.01
C GLY A 277 8.69 -14.94 1.68
N TYR A 278 7.69 -15.06 0.87
CA TYR A 278 7.56 -14.35 -0.41
C TYR A 278 6.31 -13.46 -0.43
N PRO A 279 6.19 -12.50 0.50
CA PRO A 279 5.01 -11.66 0.57
C PRO A 279 4.83 -10.88 -0.72
N HIS A 280 3.60 -10.49 -1.00
CA HIS A 280 3.33 -9.60 -2.12
C HIS A 280 4.07 -8.28 -1.95
N THR A 281 4.65 -7.75 -3.03
CA THR A 281 5.36 -6.47 -3.04
C THR A 281 4.42 -5.31 -2.70
N SER A 282 4.98 -4.22 -2.20
CA SER A 282 4.22 -3.02 -1.83
C SER A 282 4.77 -1.80 -2.55
N CYS A 283 3.88 -1.02 -3.19
CA CYS A 283 4.28 0.17 -3.93
C CYS A 283 4.61 1.37 -3.04
N GLY A 284 3.74 1.69 -2.10
CA GLY A 284 3.72 2.91 -1.30
C GLY A 284 2.37 3.64 -1.32
N CYS A 285 1.49 3.29 -2.27
CA CYS A 285 0.12 3.79 -2.35
C CYS A 285 -0.90 2.92 -1.59
N PHE A 286 -0.46 2.01 -0.76
CA PHE A 286 -1.32 1.15 0.06
C PHE A 286 -2.16 1.97 1.05
N GLU A 287 -3.36 1.51 1.38
CA GLU A 287 -4.21 2.16 2.39
C GLU A 287 -3.70 1.93 3.81
N GLY A 288 -3.09 0.79 4.06
CA GLY A 288 -2.50 0.43 5.35
C GLY A 288 -1.31 -0.50 5.21
N ILE A 289 -0.69 -0.78 6.33
CA ILE A 289 0.43 -1.72 6.48
C ILE A 289 0.09 -2.70 7.59
N ALA A 290 0.14 -3.99 7.29
CA ALA A 290 0.27 -5.03 8.30
C ALA A 290 1.77 -5.20 8.62
N PHE A 291 2.13 -5.11 9.88
CA PHE A 291 3.50 -5.26 10.35
C PHE A 291 3.58 -6.25 11.50
N TYR A 292 4.54 -7.15 11.44
CA TYR A 292 4.76 -8.16 12.47
C TYR A 292 5.44 -7.58 13.69
N ILE A 293 4.94 -7.94 14.87
CA ILE A 293 5.46 -7.57 16.18
C ILE A 293 6.00 -8.84 16.84
N PRO A 294 7.32 -9.09 16.79
CA PRO A 294 7.92 -10.35 17.29
C PRO A 294 7.65 -10.62 18.78
N GLU A 295 7.59 -9.57 19.59
CA GLU A 295 7.41 -9.64 21.04
C GLU A 295 6.04 -10.21 21.45
N VAL A 296 5.07 -10.17 20.55
CA VAL A 296 3.72 -10.71 20.77
C VAL A 296 3.34 -11.78 19.75
N ASP A 297 4.25 -12.16 18.84
CA ASP A 297 4.03 -13.10 17.73
C ASP A 297 2.76 -12.76 16.91
N GLY A 298 2.44 -11.47 16.79
CA GLY A 298 1.20 -10.97 16.19
C GLY A 298 1.43 -9.83 15.21
N PHE A 299 0.37 -9.44 14.50
CA PHE A 299 0.40 -8.32 13.56
C PHE A 299 -0.26 -7.08 14.14
N GLY A 300 0.43 -5.95 14.04
CA GLY A 300 -0.18 -4.63 14.08
C GLY A 300 -0.61 -4.19 12.70
N ILE A 301 -1.68 -3.42 12.62
CA ILE A 301 -2.11 -2.73 11.41
C ILE A 301 -2.02 -1.24 11.67
N VAL A 302 -1.51 -0.49 10.70
CA VAL A 302 -1.54 0.97 10.75
C VAL A 302 -1.97 1.51 9.40
N HIS A 303 -2.76 2.56 9.39
CA HIS A 303 -3.17 3.20 8.15
C HIS A 303 -2.54 4.60 8.03
N ARG A 304 -2.58 5.13 6.84
CA ARG A 304 -1.93 6.38 6.46
C ARG A 304 -2.46 7.60 7.21
N GLY A 305 -3.73 7.59 7.60
CA GLY A 305 -4.36 8.66 8.39
C GLY A 305 -4.03 8.62 9.89
N PHE A 306 -3.24 7.64 10.36
CA PHE A 306 -2.86 7.54 11.76
C PHE A 306 -1.64 8.41 12.06
N ALA A 307 -1.81 9.43 12.90
CA ALA A 307 -0.79 10.44 13.18
C ALA A 307 0.08 10.12 14.42
N GLU A 308 -0.35 9.18 15.26
CA GLU A 308 0.35 8.79 16.47
C GLU A 308 1.42 7.71 16.20
N LEU A 309 2.08 7.28 17.25
CA LEU A 309 3.01 6.16 17.20
C LEU A 309 2.27 4.83 17.37
N THR A 310 2.72 3.80 16.65
CA THR A 310 2.29 2.41 16.88
C THR A 310 2.84 1.89 18.21
N PRO A 311 2.37 0.76 18.75
CA PRO A 311 2.88 0.19 20.01
C PRO A 311 4.38 -0.10 20.00
N ILE A 312 5.00 -0.27 18.83
CA ILE A 312 6.45 -0.43 18.68
C ILE A 312 7.21 0.92 18.63
N GLY A 313 6.54 2.03 18.91
CA GLY A 313 7.14 3.37 18.92
C GLY A 313 7.47 3.95 17.54
N VAL A 314 6.94 3.38 16.47
CA VAL A 314 7.24 3.77 15.08
C VAL A 314 6.02 4.39 14.41
N PRO A 315 6.12 5.58 13.77
CA PRO A 315 5.02 6.19 13.04
C PRO A 315 4.79 5.49 11.70
N PHE A 316 3.59 5.67 11.12
CA PHE A 316 3.23 5.16 9.80
C PHE A 316 4.30 5.44 8.73
N SER A 317 4.83 6.67 8.68
CA SER A 317 5.79 7.07 7.65
C SER A 317 7.06 6.21 7.63
N LYS A 318 7.56 5.81 8.80
CA LYS A 318 8.73 4.94 8.91
C LYS A 318 8.44 3.50 8.52
N LEU A 319 7.27 2.99 8.88
CA LEU A 319 6.81 1.67 8.42
C LEU A 319 6.61 1.67 6.90
N ALA A 320 6.07 2.77 6.34
CA ALA A 320 5.92 2.92 4.90
C ALA A 320 7.27 2.94 4.17
N ASP A 321 8.27 3.67 4.68
CA ASP A 321 9.62 3.67 4.12
C ASP A 321 10.26 2.27 4.11
N SER A 322 9.96 1.46 5.13
CA SER A 322 10.45 0.07 5.23
C SER A 322 9.73 -0.88 4.26
N THR A 323 8.44 -0.65 4.00
CA THR A 323 7.56 -1.57 3.27
C THR A 323 7.49 -1.26 1.77
N ALA A 324 7.53 0.02 1.40
CA ALA A 324 7.31 0.48 0.02
C ALA A 324 8.50 0.20 -0.93
N GLY A 325 8.34 0.61 -2.20
CA GLY A 325 9.39 0.60 -3.22
C GLY A 325 9.46 -0.69 -4.05
N GLY A 326 8.39 -1.48 -4.07
CA GLY A 326 8.33 -2.71 -4.89
C GLY A 326 9.08 -3.90 -4.30
N ARG A 327 9.49 -3.84 -3.05
CA ARG A 327 10.26 -4.90 -2.37
C ARG A 327 9.35 -5.94 -1.74
N GLN A 328 9.88 -7.14 -1.56
CA GLN A 328 9.34 -8.16 -0.64
C GLN A 328 10.05 -7.98 0.70
N VAL A 329 9.30 -7.70 1.76
CA VAL A 329 9.84 -7.45 3.08
C VAL A 329 9.15 -8.38 4.07
N ASP A 330 9.90 -9.30 4.64
CA ASP A 330 9.40 -10.30 5.56
C ASP A 330 8.77 -9.67 6.80
N GLY A 331 7.55 -10.06 7.12
CA GLY A 331 6.77 -9.48 8.22
C GLY A 331 6.09 -8.14 7.90
N PHE A 332 6.17 -7.63 6.65
CA PHE A 332 5.52 -6.38 6.25
C PHE A 332 4.68 -6.58 4.98
N HIS A 333 3.48 -6.06 4.99
CA HIS A 333 2.56 -6.18 3.85
C HIS A 333 1.75 -4.89 3.69
N GLY A 334 1.88 -4.22 2.54
CA GLY A 334 0.99 -3.12 2.16
C GLY A 334 -0.38 -3.68 1.76
N ILE A 335 -1.42 -3.18 2.40
CA ILE A 335 -2.79 -3.71 2.30
C ILE A 335 -3.81 -2.62 2.00
N SER A 336 -4.96 -3.02 1.49
CA SER A 336 -6.16 -2.19 1.40
C SER A 336 -7.17 -2.55 2.50
N ILE A 337 -8.10 -1.64 2.76
CA ILE A 337 -9.22 -1.89 3.69
C ILE A 337 -10.07 -3.07 3.20
N GLU A 338 -10.29 -3.15 1.88
CA GLU A 338 -11.09 -4.22 1.31
C GLU A 338 -10.42 -5.60 1.40
N TYR A 339 -9.09 -5.67 1.32
CA TYR A 339 -8.37 -6.91 1.58
C TYR A 339 -8.50 -7.35 3.04
N MET A 340 -8.51 -6.42 4.01
CA MET A 340 -8.78 -6.73 5.42
C MET A 340 -10.19 -7.31 5.65
N ARG A 341 -11.15 -6.99 4.79
CA ARG A 341 -12.52 -7.51 4.83
C ARG A 341 -12.65 -8.91 4.22
N SER A 342 -11.61 -9.41 3.57
CA SER A 342 -11.58 -10.70 2.89
C SER A 342 -11.26 -11.86 3.84
N PRO A 343 -11.86 -13.05 3.63
CA PRO A 343 -11.46 -14.26 4.35
C PRO A 343 -10.03 -14.71 4.03
N LYS A 344 -9.43 -14.23 2.94
CA LYS A 344 -8.02 -14.49 2.57
C LYS A 344 -7.02 -13.55 3.26
N PHE A 345 -7.50 -12.60 4.08
CA PHE A 345 -6.63 -11.66 4.76
C PHE A 345 -5.64 -12.37 5.69
N LEU A 346 -4.34 -12.31 5.34
CA LEU A 346 -3.25 -12.97 6.06
C LEU A 346 -3.55 -14.44 6.40
N GLN A 347 -4.26 -15.15 5.49
CA GLN A 347 -4.78 -16.50 5.75
C GLN A 347 -3.70 -17.47 6.21
N ALA A 348 -2.53 -17.46 5.56
CA ALA A 348 -1.43 -18.36 5.91
C ALA A 348 -0.74 -17.99 7.24
N ASP A 349 -0.95 -16.78 7.71
CA ASP A 349 -0.37 -16.29 8.96
C ASP A 349 -1.31 -16.45 10.17
N GLY A 350 -2.54 -16.89 9.95
CA GLY A 350 -3.58 -17.05 10.96
C GLY A 350 -4.69 -15.99 10.90
N GLY A 351 -4.68 -15.09 9.92
CA GLY A 351 -5.74 -14.11 9.70
C GLY A 351 -5.97 -13.19 10.89
N TRP A 352 -7.22 -12.88 11.17
CA TRP A 352 -7.60 -12.01 12.28
C TRP A 352 -7.23 -12.55 13.67
N GLU A 353 -7.08 -13.86 13.84
CA GLU A 353 -6.64 -14.45 15.11
C GLU A 353 -5.20 -14.08 15.48
N ARG A 354 -4.44 -13.56 14.51
CA ARG A 354 -3.06 -13.09 14.73
C ARG A 354 -2.90 -11.58 14.68
N VAL A 355 -4.01 -10.83 14.44
CA VAL A 355 -4.01 -9.36 14.50
C VAL A 355 -4.24 -8.91 15.93
N VAL A 356 -3.29 -8.19 16.49
CA VAL A 356 -3.25 -7.82 17.91
C VAL A 356 -3.54 -6.33 18.16
N TRP A 357 -3.32 -5.48 17.15
CA TRP A 357 -3.50 -4.04 17.29
C TRP A 357 -3.92 -3.39 15.97
N VAL A 358 -4.91 -2.50 16.05
CA VAL A 358 -5.46 -1.77 14.89
C VAL A 358 -5.93 -0.39 15.35
N PRO A 359 -5.63 0.73 14.66
CA PRO A 359 -6.22 2.03 15.00
C PRO A 359 -7.74 1.99 15.02
N SER A 360 -8.36 2.65 16.00
CA SER A 360 -9.82 2.62 16.19
C SER A 360 -10.59 3.03 14.93
N ALA A 361 -10.07 3.98 14.16
CA ALA A 361 -10.67 4.41 12.89
C ALA A 361 -10.70 3.31 11.82
N VAL A 362 -9.69 2.44 11.78
CA VAL A 362 -9.65 1.29 10.88
C VAL A 362 -10.53 0.16 11.40
N LEU A 363 -10.45 -0.11 12.72
CA LEU A 363 -11.27 -1.14 13.37
C LEU A 363 -12.75 -0.91 13.09
N GLU A 364 -13.23 0.33 13.21
CA GLU A 364 -14.62 0.69 12.91
C GLU A 364 -15.03 0.35 11.47
N ARG A 365 -14.13 0.48 10.51
CA ARG A 365 -14.40 0.18 9.10
C ARG A 365 -14.41 -1.30 8.74
N VAL A 366 -13.78 -2.14 9.57
CA VAL A 366 -13.61 -3.56 9.28
C VAL A 366 -14.27 -4.48 10.31
N LYS A 367 -14.81 -3.96 11.40
CA LYS A 367 -15.36 -4.74 12.53
C LYS A 367 -16.40 -5.78 12.12
N ASP A 368 -17.24 -5.48 11.13
CA ASP A 368 -18.29 -6.40 10.66
C ASP A 368 -17.73 -7.62 9.91
N PHE A 369 -16.47 -7.57 9.52
CA PHE A 369 -15.74 -8.64 8.83
C PHE A 369 -14.77 -9.39 9.74
N ILE A 370 -14.59 -8.92 10.97
CA ILE A 370 -13.79 -9.59 11.99
C ILE A 370 -14.66 -10.65 12.68
N PRO A 371 -14.15 -11.86 12.96
CA PRO A 371 -14.86 -12.81 13.77
C PRO A 371 -15.36 -12.19 15.08
N LYS A 372 -16.64 -12.31 15.39
CA LYS A 372 -17.32 -11.62 16.51
C LYS A 372 -16.59 -11.78 17.85
N HIS A 373 -15.98 -12.94 18.08
CA HIS A 373 -15.25 -13.25 19.31
C HIS A 373 -13.90 -12.56 19.44
N LEU A 374 -13.45 -11.85 18.40
CA LEU A 374 -12.15 -11.13 18.35
C LEU A 374 -12.30 -9.61 18.44
N VAL A 375 -13.42 -9.04 18.05
CA VAL A 375 -13.60 -7.58 17.89
C VAL A 375 -13.20 -6.80 19.14
N ASP A 376 -13.56 -7.30 20.33
CA ASP A 376 -13.25 -6.68 21.63
C ASP A 376 -11.89 -7.12 22.22
N LYS A 377 -11.15 -7.96 21.51
CA LYS A 377 -9.84 -8.49 21.91
C LYS A 377 -8.68 -7.89 21.14
N ILE A 378 -8.94 -7.17 20.06
CA ILE A 378 -7.93 -6.44 19.29
C ILE A 378 -7.74 -5.08 19.94
N ALA A 379 -6.51 -4.75 20.34
CA ALA A 379 -6.18 -3.45 20.95
C ALA A 379 -6.24 -2.31 19.92
N THR A 380 -6.53 -1.12 20.41
CA THR A 380 -6.44 0.14 19.65
C THR A 380 -5.43 1.08 20.31
N GLU A 381 -5.22 2.27 19.73
CA GLU A 381 -4.40 3.34 20.33
C GLU A 381 -4.92 3.82 21.69
N LYS A 382 -6.19 3.50 22.01
CA LYS A 382 -6.81 3.82 23.31
C LYS A 382 -6.47 2.79 24.38
N ASP A 383 -6.13 1.58 23.95
CA ASP A 383 -5.89 0.43 24.83
C ASP A 383 -4.40 0.18 25.07
N ALA A 384 -3.56 0.41 24.05
CA ALA A 384 -2.14 0.12 24.14
C ALA A 384 -1.32 1.07 23.23
N LYS A 385 -0.34 1.74 23.84
CA LYS A 385 0.64 2.63 23.17
C LYS A 385 2.05 2.04 23.19
N THR A 386 2.28 0.98 23.94
CA THR A 386 3.55 0.27 24.06
C THR A 386 3.33 -1.23 23.89
N VAL A 387 4.40 -1.96 23.59
CA VAL A 387 4.36 -3.44 23.50
C VAL A 387 3.97 -4.07 24.84
N GLU A 388 4.39 -3.47 25.96
CA GLU A 388 4.04 -3.98 27.30
C GLU A 388 2.55 -3.81 27.60
N GLU A 389 1.99 -2.62 27.33
CA GLU A 389 0.54 -2.39 27.45
C GLU A 389 -0.24 -3.32 26.53
N LEU A 390 0.27 -3.55 25.31
CA LEU A 390 -0.35 -4.47 24.36
C LEU A 390 -0.36 -5.90 24.90
N LYS A 391 0.74 -6.41 25.45
CA LYS A 391 0.78 -7.75 26.08
C LYS A 391 -0.23 -7.87 27.21
N ASN A 392 -0.28 -6.88 28.08
CA ASN A 392 -1.20 -6.86 29.23
C ASN A 392 -2.67 -6.88 28.76
N PHE A 393 -2.99 -6.07 27.75
CA PHE A 393 -4.34 -6.05 27.14
C PHE A 393 -4.73 -7.41 26.58
N LEU A 394 -3.84 -8.02 25.76
CA LEU A 394 -4.09 -9.31 25.09
C LEU A 394 -4.33 -10.43 26.11
N VAL A 395 -3.57 -10.45 27.20
CA VAL A 395 -3.76 -11.42 28.29
C VAL A 395 -5.09 -11.16 28.99
N ALA A 396 -5.38 -9.91 29.37
CA ALA A 396 -6.60 -9.54 30.08
C ALA A 396 -7.87 -9.85 29.26
N LYS A 397 -7.81 -9.67 27.95
CA LYS A 397 -8.92 -9.95 27.02
C LYS A 397 -9.00 -11.41 26.56
N GLY A 398 -8.03 -12.24 26.90
CA GLY A 398 -7.96 -13.63 26.44
C GLY A 398 -7.88 -13.73 24.91
N HIS A 399 -7.03 -12.94 24.29
CA HIS A 399 -6.79 -13.00 22.85
C HIS A 399 -6.18 -14.36 22.47
N PRO A 400 -6.58 -15.01 21.34
CA PRO A 400 -6.06 -16.32 20.93
C PRO A 400 -4.54 -16.39 20.83
N ILE A 401 -3.88 -15.27 20.54
CA ILE A 401 -2.42 -15.18 20.44
C ILE A 401 -1.69 -15.62 21.72
N VAL A 402 -2.32 -15.47 22.90
CA VAL A 402 -1.73 -15.85 24.20
C VAL A 402 -1.48 -17.36 24.24
N LYS A 403 -2.39 -18.18 23.68
CA LYS A 403 -2.16 -19.64 23.58
C LYS A 403 -0.95 -20.00 22.75
N ARG A 404 -0.68 -19.24 21.68
CA ARG A 404 0.51 -19.44 20.85
C ARG A 404 1.80 -19.16 21.63
N TRP A 405 1.79 -18.15 22.53
CA TRP A 405 2.93 -17.88 23.38
C TRP A 405 3.21 -19.04 24.33
N GLU A 406 2.14 -19.61 24.92
CA GLU A 406 2.25 -20.76 25.81
C GLU A 406 2.79 -22.00 25.08
N GLU A 407 2.27 -22.27 23.87
CA GLU A 407 2.72 -23.38 23.02
C GLU A 407 4.18 -23.21 22.60
N LYS A 408 4.59 -22.00 22.20
CA LYS A 408 5.96 -21.68 21.85
C LYS A 408 6.89 -21.84 23.05
N ALA A 409 6.52 -21.33 24.22
CA ALA A 409 7.29 -21.49 25.45
C ALA A 409 7.43 -22.97 25.85
N LYS A 410 6.38 -23.78 25.72
CA LYS A 410 6.43 -25.24 25.95
C LYS A 410 7.35 -25.93 24.96
N ALA A 411 7.30 -25.56 23.66
CA ALA A 411 8.18 -26.13 22.65
C ALA A 411 9.65 -25.77 22.89
N GLU A 412 9.92 -24.51 23.25
CA GLU A 412 11.27 -24.06 23.60
C GLU A 412 11.81 -24.73 24.87
N ALA A 413 10.95 -24.94 25.87
CA ALA A 413 11.31 -25.68 27.08
C ALA A 413 11.61 -27.17 26.79
N ALA A 414 10.85 -27.79 25.88
CA ALA A 414 11.06 -29.17 25.46
C ALA A 414 12.31 -29.33 24.57
N ALA A 415 12.69 -28.29 23.83
CA ALA A 415 13.87 -28.29 22.95
C ALA A 415 15.21 -27.99 23.69
N LYS A 416 15.17 -27.60 24.98
CA LYS A 416 16.39 -27.45 25.77
C LYS A 416 17.03 -28.84 25.96
N PRO A 417 18.33 -29.05 25.62
CA PRO A 417 19.00 -30.30 25.86
C PRO A 417 18.93 -30.62 27.33
N VAL A 418 18.53 -31.86 27.65
CA VAL A 418 18.76 -32.45 29.00
C VAL A 418 20.27 -32.31 29.27
N GLU A 419 20.65 -31.62 30.36
CA GLU A 419 22.04 -31.55 30.80
C GLU A 419 22.56 -32.98 30.92
N GLU A 420 23.39 -33.36 29.95
CA GLU A 420 24.13 -34.61 29.99
C GLU A 420 25.09 -34.51 31.20
N LYS A 421 24.81 -35.29 32.25
CA LYS A 421 25.68 -35.42 33.39
C LYS A 421 27.08 -35.72 32.89
N ALA A 422 28.00 -34.83 33.17
CA ALA A 422 29.41 -34.96 32.83
C ALA A 422 29.96 -36.32 33.21
N LEU A 423 30.32 -37.13 32.22
CA LEU A 423 31.21 -38.28 32.41
C LEU A 423 32.65 -37.78 32.56
N PRO A 424 33.47 -38.43 33.39
CA PRO A 424 34.81 -37.95 33.71
C PRO A 424 35.74 -37.97 32.50
N ALA A 425 36.56 -36.94 32.38
CA ALA A 425 37.52 -36.68 31.34
C ALA A 425 38.47 -37.86 31.11
N VAL A 426 38.46 -38.39 29.89
CA VAL A 426 39.56 -39.21 29.39
C VAL A 426 40.40 -38.35 28.45
N ALA A 427 41.72 -38.39 28.68
CA ALA A 427 42.75 -37.60 27.99
C ALA A 427 42.74 -37.80 26.48
N ALA A 428 42.96 -36.72 25.73
CA ALA A 428 43.04 -36.66 24.29
C ALA A 428 44.35 -37.27 23.73
N PRO A 429 44.30 -37.72 22.48
CA PRO A 429 45.49 -37.65 21.62
C PRO A 429 45.33 -36.56 20.57
N GLU A 430 46.42 -35.89 20.29
CA GLU A 430 46.63 -34.86 19.28
C GLU A 430 46.44 -35.37 17.85
N ALA A 431 46.09 -34.41 16.99
CA ALA A 431 46.25 -34.33 15.57
C ALA A 431 45.13 -34.90 14.68
N ALA A 432 44.35 -34.03 14.06
CA ALA A 432 43.89 -34.18 12.69
C ALA A 432 43.50 -32.83 12.05
N ALA A 433 44.03 -32.64 10.91
CA ALA A 433 43.97 -31.64 9.88
C ALA A 433 42.74 -30.74 9.79
N GLU A 434 43.02 -29.48 9.57
CA GLU A 434 42.13 -28.38 9.17
C GLU A 434 41.48 -28.66 7.81
N MET A 435 40.17 -28.62 7.75
CA MET A 435 39.44 -28.29 6.50
C MET A 435 38.68 -27.01 6.71
N ALA A 436 39.13 -25.95 6.07
CA ALA A 436 38.47 -24.66 6.05
C ALA A 436 37.30 -24.68 5.02
N VAL A 437 36.10 -24.50 5.53
CA VAL A 437 34.94 -24.21 4.65
C VAL A 437 34.72 -22.71 4.66
N PRO A 438 34.77 -22.01 3.52
CA PRO A 438 34.50 -20.58 3.47
C PRO A 438 32.99 -20.34 3.56
N VAL A 439 32.55 -19.66 4.63
CA VAL A 439 31.20 -19.12 4.75
C VAL A 439 31.20 -17.71 4.15
N SER A 440 30.56 -17.54 3.00
CA SER A 440 30.34 -16.21 2.44
C SER A 440 29.10 -15.58 3.08
N VAL A 441 29.30 -14.52 3.85
CA VAL A 441 28.22 -13.66 4.34
C VAL A 441 28.07 -12.49 3.38
N GLY A 442 26.84 -12.25 2.92
CA GLY A 442 26.50 -11.21 1.95
C GLY A 442 26.90 -9.81 2.38
N VAL A 443 27.19 -8.96 1.41
CA VAL A 443 27.63 -7.57 1.61
C VAL A 443 26.43 -6.72 2.06
N VAL A 444 26.51 -6.14 3.25
CA VAL A 444 25.64 -5.05 3.67
C VAL A 444 26.55 -3.84 3.98
N GLY A 445 26.37 -2.77 3.20
CA GLY A 445 26.92 -1.48 3.57
C GLY A 445 28.45 -1.33 3.49
N GLY A 446 29.15 -1.92 2.51
CA GLY A 446 30.57 -1.64 2.27
C GLY A 446 31.55 -2.29 3.24
N PHE A 447 31.11 -3.24 4.06
CA PHE A 447 31.96 -3.98 4.99
C PHE A 447 32.07 -5.45 4.59
N ARG A 448 33.27 -5.99 4.63
CA ARG A 448 33.53 -7.42 4.48
C ARG A 448 34.05 -7.98 5.80
N ILE A 449 33.22 -8.82 6.45
CA ILE A 449 33.64 -9.53 7.64
C ILE A 449 34.07 -10.94 7.23
N ILE A 450 35.32 -11.27 7.46
CA ILE A 450 35.87 -12.61 7.23
C ILE A 450 36.12 -13.25 8.59
N LEU A 451 35.36 -14.29 8.90
CA LEU A 451 35.56 -15.09 10.11
C LEU A 451 36.21 -16.41 9.70
N LYS A 452 37.42 -16.67 10.17
CA LYS A 452 38.12 -17.95 10.02
C LYS A 452 38.10 -18.67 11.35
N ASN A 453 37.56 -19.90 11.38
CA ASN A 453 37.60 -20.81 12.53
C ASN A 453 37.04 -20.26 13.85
N ALA A 454 35.98 -19.44 13.80
CA ALA A 454 35.39 -18.86 14.99
C ALA A 454 33.98 -19.41 15.27
N LYS A 455 33.77 -19.96 16.46
CA LYS A 455 32.44 -20.17 17.06
C LYS A 455 32.10 -18.92 17.84
N ILE A 456 31.19 -18.07 17.32
CA ILE A 456 30.72 -16.90 18.04
C ILE A 456 29.36 -17.24 18.66
N ARG A 457 29.29 -17.18 19.99
CA ARG A 457 28.04 -17.09 20.75
C ARG A 457 28.01 -15.69 21.37
N ALA A 458 27.13 -14.85 20.88
CA ALA A 458 26.95 -13.50 21.43
C ALA A 458 25.46 -13.16 21.50
N GLU A 459 25.05 -12.66 22.67
CA GLU A 459 23.71 -12.04 22.83
C GLU A 459 23.61 -10.68 22.13
N ARG A 460 24.75 -10.04 21.90
CA ARG A 460 24.87 -8.77 21.15
C ARG A 460 26.22 -8.68 20.44
N VAL A 461 26.16 -8.23 19.17
CA VAL A 461 27.36 -7.87 18.39
C VAL A 461 27.36 -6.36 18.19
N LYS A 462 28.41 -5.65 18.66
CA LYS A 462 28.62 -4.22 18.42
C LYS A 462 29.76 -4.06 17.40
N ILE A 463 29.42 -3.52 16.23
CA ILE A 463 30.42 -3.18 15.21
C ILE A 463 30.90 -1.75 15.49
N VAL A 464 32.18 -1.58 15.80
CA VAL A 464 32.82 -0.27 16.01
C VAL A 464 33.73 -0.02 14.83
N ARG A 465 33.58 1.13 14.16
CA ARG A 465 34.47 1.58 13.10
C ARG A 465 35.67 2.29 13.73
N GLU A 466 36.85 1.70 13.68
CA GLU A 466 38.08 2.45 13.94
C GLU A 466 38.37 3.40 12.79
N LYS A 467 38.52 4.68 13.09
CA LYS A 467 39.08 5.65 12.14
C LYS A 467 40.57 5.32 11.98
N GLY A 468 40.93 4.74 10.87
CA GLY A 468 42.35 4.60 10.52
C GLY A 468 43.07 5.95 10.58
N LYS A 469 44.26 5.92 11.15
CA LYS A 469 45.21 7.04 11.14
C LYS A 469 45.66 7.34 9.72
#